data_c3238d2b038e43689c9605b0524b7929
#
_entry.id   c3238d2b038e43689c9605b0524b7929
#
_cell.length_a   1.000
_cell.length_b   1.000
_cell.length_c   1.000
_cell.angle_alpha   90.00
_cell.angle_beta   90.00
_cell.angle_gamma   90.00
#
_symmetry.space_group_name_H-M   'P 1'
#
loop_
_entity.id
_entity.type
_entity.pdbx_description
1 polymer ?
#
loop_
_entity_poly.entity_id
_entity_poly.type
_entity_poly.pdbx_seq_one_letter_code
_entity_poly.pdbx_strand_id
1 'polypeptide(L)'
;MRWMWIDQITVFEPNRRMVAVKNVSLAEEHLHQHFAAGPDGPACPVMPMSLMVEGMAQTAGVLVGSVNRFREKVILAKVNDARIDREVIPGQTIRYDATIERMDAAGASTMGVIDVLDHRTGAWERIGEI
;
A
#
# COMPACT_ATOMS: atom_id res chain seq x y z
N MET A 1 -14.75 -4.27 6.98
CA MET A 1 -14.11 -3.00 6.57
C MET A 1 -14.40 -2.79 5.09
N ARG A 2 -14.88 -1.62 4.72
CA ARG A 2 -15.24 -1.33 3.31
C ARG A 2 -14.06 -1.01 2.41
N TRP A 3 -12.95 -0.58 3.01
CA TRP A 3 -11.81 -0.03 2.31
C TRP A 3 -10.58 -0.86 2.62
N MET A 4 -10.41 -1.95 1.88
CA MET A 4 -9.25 -2.84 1.95
C MET A 4 -8.32 -2.54 0.79
N TRP A 5 -7.12 -2.08 1.12
CA TRP A 5 -6.09 -1.75 0.13
C TRP A 5 -4.95 -2.75 0.10
N ILE A 6 -5.18 -3.91 0.71
CA ILE A 6 -4.34 -5.11 0.62
C ILE A 6 -5.23 -6.31 0.33
N ASP A 7 -4.82 -7.20 -0.55
CA ASP A 7 -5.56 -8.41 -0.92
C ASP A 7 -5.04 -9.62 -0.17
N GLN A 8 -3.73 -9.69 0.04
CA GLN A 8 -3.08 -10.84 0.67
C GLN A 8 -1.81 -10.43 1.41
N ILE A 9 -1.57 -11.04 2.57
CA ILE A 9 -0.28 -11.01 3.27
C ILE A 9 0.56 -12.16 2.71
N THR A 10 1.73 -11.86 2.15
CA THR A 10 2.62 -12.84 1.52
C THR A 10 3.81 -13.19 2.39
N VAL A 11 4.24 -12.28 3.29
CA VAL A 11 5.26 -12.51 4.29
C VAL A 11 4.82 -11.93 5.62
N PHE A 12 4.98 -12.68 6.68
CA PHE A 12 4.73 -12.20 8.03
C PHE A 12 5.85 -12.69 8.97
N GLU A 13 6.65 -11.74 9.42
CA GLU A 13 7.69 -11.94 10.42
C GLU A 13 7.28 -11.20 11.69
N PRO A 14 6.78 -11.89 12.73
CA PRO A 14 6.28 -11.25 13.94
C PRO A 14 7.25 -10.24 14.54
N ASN A 15 6.73 -9.09 14.97
CA ASN A 15 7.48 -7.98 15.57
C ASN A 15 8.53 -7.33 14.66
N ARG A 16 8.58 -7.66 13.39
CA ARG A 16 9.65 -7.17 12.51
C ARG A 16 9.15 -6.65 11.17
N ARG A 17 8.52 -7.51 10.35
CA ARG A 17 8.24 -7.22 8.95
C ARG A 17 6.96 -7.86 8.45
N MET A 18 6.25 -7.17 7.60
CA MET A 18 5.12 -7.72 6.87
C MET A 18 5.15 -7.28 5.42
N VAL A 19 4.87 -8.22 4.52
CA VAL A 19 4.69 -7.93 3.10
C VAL A 19 3.26 -8.28 2.71
N ALA A 20 2.59 -7.32 2.08
CA ALA A 20 1.26 -7.50 1.54
C ALA A 20 1.21 -7.08 0.07
N VAL A 21 0.25 -7.61 -0.66
CA VAL A 21 0.04 -7.29 -2.07
C VAL A 21 -1.38 -6.78 -2.32
N LYS A 22 -1.50 -5.91 -3.32
CA LYS A 22 -2.75 -5.38 -3.85
C LYS A 22 -2.74 -5.49 -5.37
N ASN A 23 -3.71 -6.19 -5.94
CA ASN A 23 -3.93 -6.22 -7.39
C ASN A 23 -4.78 -5.02 -7.79
N VAL A 24 -4.32 -4.25 -8.77
CA VAL A 24 -5.07 -3.10 -9.29
C VAL A 24 -5.94 -3.56 -10.46
N SER A 25 -7.25 -3.34 -10.36
CA SER A 25 -8.24 -3.81 -11.31
C SER A 25 -9.16 -2.68 -11.79
N LEU A 26 -9.54 -2.70 -13.07
CA LEU A 26 -10.59 -1.81 -13.59
C LEU A 26 -11.96 -2.00 -12.93
N ALA A 27 -12.17 -3.09 -12.19
CA ALA A 27 -13.39 -3.30 -11.41
C ALA A 27 -13.51 -2.37 -10.19
N GLU A 28 -12.44 -1.67 -9.83
CA GLU A 28 -12.44 -0.76 -8.68
C GLU A 28 -13.09 0.58 -9.06
N GLU A 29 -14.11 0.96 -8.31
CA GLU A 29 -14.98 2.11 -8.61
C GLU A 29 -14.20 3.42 -8.76
N HIS A 30 -13.19 3.66 -7.92
CA HIS A 30 -12.38 4.88 -7.96
C HIS A 30 -11.57 5.05 -9.26
N LEU A 31 -11.33 3.96 -10.02
CA LEU A 31 -10.63 4.02 -11.30
C LEU A 31 -11.55 4.39 -12.46
N HIS A 32 -12.87 4.20 -12.33
CA HIS A 32 -13.82 4.49 -13.41
C HIS A 32 -13.99 5.99 -13.69
N GLN A 33 -13.72 6.84 -12.68
CA GLN A 33 -13.88 8.29 -12.79
C GLN A 33 -12.56 9.06 -12.74
N HIS A 34 -11.46 8.35 -12.53
CA HIS A 34 -10.14 8.96 -12.42
C HIS A 34 -9.53 9.13 -13.80
N PHE A 35 -9.26 10.38 -14.19
CA PHE A 35 -8.83 10.75 -15.54
C PHE A 35 -9.73 10.14 -16.65
N ALA A 36 -11.00 10.47 -16.59
CA ALA A 36 -11.97 10.05 -17.61
C ALA A 36 -11.55 10.52 -19.02
N ALA A 37 -12.01 9.80 -20.04
CA ALA A 37 -11.83 10.22 -21.42
C ALA A 37 -12.48 11.59 -21.68
N GLY A 38 -11.78 12.43 -22.42
CA GLY A 38 -12.22 13.78 -22.74
C GLY A 38 -11.61 14.32 -24.03
N PRO A 39 -11.78 15.62 -24.30
CA PRO A 39 -11.23 16.26 -25.51
C PRO A 39 -9.70 16.14 -25.60
N ASP A 40 -9.02 16.04 -24.44
CA ASP A 40 -7.56 16.03 -24.36
C ASP A 40 -6.96 14.62 -24.47
N GLY A 41 -7.77 13.58 -24.52
CA GLY A 41 -7.27 12.22 -24.68
C GLY A 41 -8.19 11.11 -24.16
N PRO A 42 -7.73 9.84 -24.29
CA PRO A 42 -8.45 8.68 -23.77
C PRO A 42 -8.44 8.64 -22.24
N ALA A 43 -9.31 7.83 -21.64
CA ALA A 43 -9.28 7.57 -20.21
C ALA A 43 -7.91 7.02 -19.77
N CYS A 44 -7.42 7.54 -18.66
CA CYS A 44 -6.15 7.11 -18.05
C CYS A 44 -6.40 6.71 -16.58
N PRO A 45 -6.87 5.47 -16.33
CA PRO A 45 -7.11 4.99 -14.98
C PRO A 45 -5.78 4.73 -14.29
N VAL A 46 -5.54 5.43 -13.18
CA VAL A 46 -4.35 5.24 -12.34
C VAL A 46 -4.74 5.08 -10.88
N MET A 47 -4.02 4.26 -10.16
CA MET A 47 -4.19 4.09 -8.72
C MET A 47 -3.77 5.38 -8.02
N PRO A 48 -4.66 6.05 -7.27
CA PRO A 48 -4.31 7.25 -6.52
C PRO A 48 -3.17 7.01 -5.53
N MET A 49 -2.19 7.91 -5.49
CA MET A 49 -1.06 7.83 -4.55
C MET A 49 -1.52 7.78 -3.09
N SER A 50 -2.57 8.52 -2.74
CA SER A 50 -3.17 8.50 -1.41
C SER A 50 -3.67 7.11 -0.99
N LEU A 51 -4.16 6.31 -1.94
CA LEU A 51 -4.60 4.95 -1.67
C LEU A 51 -3.43 3.96 -1.59
N MET A 52 -2.30 4.24 -2.22
CA MET A 52 -1.06 3.49 -1.99
C MET A 52 -0.49 3.78 -0.60
N VAL A 53 -0.56 5.04 -0.14
CA VAL A 53 -0.19 5.39 1.25
C VAL A 53 -1.11 4.66 2.24
N GLU A 54 -2.41 4.61 1.99
CA GLU A 54 -3.37 3.87 2.82
C GLU A 54 -3.06 2.36 2.82
N GLY A 55 -2.72 1.76 1.68
CA GLY A 55 -2.33 0.35 1.60
C GLY A 55 -1.09 0.04 2.45
N MET A 56 -0.09 0.94 2.43
CA MET A 56 1.07 0.84 3.32
C MET A 56 0.67 1.01 4.79
N ALA A 57 -0.19 1.99 5.11
CA ALA A 57 -0.67 2.21 6.47
C ALA A 57 -1.44 1.00 7.02
N GLN A 58 -2.24 0.33 6.19
CA GLN A 58 -2.93 -0.91 6.56
C GLN A 58 -1.93 -2.05 6.80
N THR A 59 -0.93 -2.19 5.93
CA THR A 59 0.13 -3.20 6.09
C THR A 59 0.89 -3.00 7.40
N ALA A 60 1.38 -1.78 7.64
CA ALA A 60 2.07 -1.42 8.87
C ALA A 60 1.17 -1.54 10.11
N GLY A 61 -0.10 -1.13 10.00
CA GLY A 61 -1.07 -1.20 11.09
C GLY A 61 -1.38 -2.63 11.53
N VAL A 62 -1.50 -3.57 10.59
CA VAL A 62 -1.66 -5.00 10.91
C VAL A 62 -0.41 -5.55 11.55
N LEU A 63 0.77 -5.20 11.05
CA LEU A 63 2.05 -5.62 11.64
C LEU A 63 2.18 -5.14 13.09
N VAL A 64 1.99 -3.84 13.35
CA VAL A 64 2.06 -3.26 14.69
C VAL A 64 0.99 -3.84 15.62
N GLY A 65 -0.26 -3.95 15.15
CA GLY A 65 -1.35 -4.53 15.93
C GLY A 65 -1.13 -5.98 16.34
N SER A 66 -0.44 -6.74 15.50
CA SER A 66 -0.12 -8.14 15.77
C SER A 66 0.82 -8.35 16.97
N VAL A 67 1.66 -7.35 17.29
CA VAL A 67 2.65 -7.43 18.37
C VAL A 67 1.99 -7.72 19.73
N ASN A 68 0.87 -7.05 20.02
CA ASN A 68 0.10 -7.30 21.23
C ASN A 68 -1.21 -8.09 20.99
N ARG A 69 -1.28 -8.83 19.87
CA ARG A 69 -2.43 -9.66 19.49
C ARG A 69 -3.72 -8.86 19.32
N PHE A 70 -3.61 -7.65 18.79
CA PHE A 70 -4.74 -6.73 18.53
C PHE A 70 -5.56 -6.38 19.79
N ARG A 71 -4.94 -6.41 20.97
CA ARG A 71 -5.61 -6.01 22.23
C ARG A 71 -5.80 -4.50 22.31
N GLU A 72 -5.02 -3.76 21.57
CA GLU A 72 -5.09 -2.29 21.48
C GLU A 72 -5.41 -1.88 20.05
N LYS A 73 -6.15 -0.80 19.92
CA LYS A 73 -6.48 -0.22 18.63
C LYS A 73 -5.26 0.53 18.09
N VAL A 74 -4.79 0.16 16.91
CA VAL A 74 -3.76 0.91 16.19
C VAL A 74 -4.40 2.03 15.40
N ILE A 75 -3.87 3.24 15.55
CA ILE A 75 -4.32 4.44 14.84
C ILE A 75 -3.10 5.04 14.16
N LEU A 76 -3.22 5.34 12.86
CA LEU A 76 -2.22 6.12 12.14
C LEU A 76 -2.24 7.56 12.68
N ALA A 77 -1.16 7.97 13.34
CA ALA A 77 -1.02 9.30 13.91
C ALA A 77 -0.41 10.29 12.91
N LYS A 78 0.57 9.84 12.12
CA LYS A 78 1.34 10.71 11.23
C LYS A 78 2.03 9.91 10.14
N VAL A 79 2.08 10.47 8.94
CA VAL A 79 3.01 10.09 7.87
C VAL A 79 4.09 11.17 7.83
N ASN A 80 5.35 10.81 8.07
CA ASN A 80 6.46 11.77 8.10
C ASN A 80 6.96 12.10 6.71
N ASP A 81 7.05 11.07 5.86
CA ASP A 81 7.48 11.19 4.49
C ASP A 81 6.75 10.14 3.64
N ALA A 82 6.48 10.49 2.40
CA ALA A 82 5.91 9.56 1.42
C ALA A 82 6.34 10.02 0.03
N ARG A 83 7.12 9.19 -0.64
CA ARG A 83 7.55 9.41 -2.01
C ARG A 83 7.12 8.24 -2.87
N ILE A 84 6.41 8.55 -3.96
CA ILE A 84 5.99 7.59 -4.98
C ILE A 84 6.36 8.18 -6.34
N ASP A 85 7.23 7.54 -7.06
CA ASP A 85 7.90 8.09 -8.25
C ASP A 85 7.19 7.71 -9.55
N ARG A 86 6.16 6.86 -9.48
CA ARG A 86 5.50 6.32 -10.66
C ARG A 86 4.03 6.02 -10.42
N GLU A 87 3.23 6.19 -11.45
CA GLU A 87 1.84 5.76 -11.49
C GLU A 87 1.70 4.24 -11.59
N VAL A 88 0.63 3.72 -11.01
CA VAL A 88 0.24 2.31 -11.09
C VAL A 88 -1.10 2.22 -11.81
N ILE A 89 -1.18 1.34 -12.78
CA ILE A 89 -2.34 1.17 -13.65
C ILE A 89 -3.00 -0.20 -13.45
N PRO A 90 -4.27 -0.36 -13.87
CA PRO A 90 -4.94 -1.67 -13.87
C PRO A 90 -4.13 -2.76 -14.57
N GLY A 91 -4.13 -3.96 -14.00
CA GLY A 91 -3.34 -5.10 -14.45
C GLY A 91 -1.96 -5.20 -13.80
N GLN A 92 -1.59 -4.24 -12.94
CA GLN A 92 -0.36 -4.32 -12.15
C GLN A 92 -0.67 -4.75 -10.71
N THR A 93 0.33 -5.28 -10.03
CA THR A 93 0.25 -5.67 -8.62
C THR A 93 1.21 -4.83 -7.81
N ILE A 94 0.70 -4.18 -6.74
CA ILE A 94 1.49 -3.43 -5.77
C ILE A 94 1.93 -4.39 -4.66
N ARG A 95 3.16 -4.25 -4.21
CA ARG A 95 3.68 -4.90 -3.02
C ARG A 95 4.08 -3.84 -1.99
N TYR A 96 3.52 -3.96 -0.81
CA TYR A 96 3.85 -3.16 0.36
C TYR A 96 4.73 -3.99 1.29
N ASP A 97 5.91 -3.50 1.61
CA ASP A 97 6.87 -4.16 2.49
C ASP A 97 7.15 -3.24 3.68
N ALA A 98 6.51 -3.49 4.80
CA ALA A 98 6.58 -2.69 6.01
C ALA A 98 7.49 -3.33 7.05
N THR A 99 8.33 -2.53 7.69
CA THR A 99 9.24 -2.93 8.76
C THR A 99 9.04 -2.02 9.99
N ILE A 100 9.01 -2.60 11.18
CA ILE A 100 9.01 -1.83 12.43
C ILE A 100 10.44 -1.34 12.68
N GLU A 101 10.61 -0.01 12.79
CA GLU A 101 11.89 0.60 13.16
C GLU A 101 12.03 0.75 14.67
N ARG A 102 10.95 1.20 15.31
CA ARG A 102 10.89 1.41 16.75
C ARG A 102 9.50 1.11 17.26
N MET A 103 9.43 0.54 18.45
CA MET A 103 8.16 0.33 19.17
C MET A 103 8.41 0.45 20.67
N ASP A 104 7.58 1.24 21.34
CA ASP A 104 7.57 1.43 22.77
C ASP A 104 6.14 1.67 23.29
N ALA A 105 5.99 2.00 24.57
CA ALA A 105 4.68 2.24 25.17
C ALA A 105 3.94 3.48 24.62
N ALA A 106 4.64 4.40 23.96
CA ALA A 106 4.06 5.60 23.37
C ALA A 106 3.56 5.37 21.94
N GLY A 107 4.08 4.34 21.25
CA GLY A 107 3.70 4.02 19.89
C GLY A 107 4.75 3.26 19.09
N ALA A 108 4.54 3.18 17.81
CA ALA A 108 5.46 2.54 16.88
C ALA A 108 5.78 3.46 15.69
N SER A 109 7.00 3.37 15.18
CA SER A 109 7.36 3.89 13.86
C SER A 109 7.69 2.74 12.92
N THR A 110 7.28 2.91 11.68
CA THR A 110 7.49 1.92 10.62
C THR A 110 8.09 2.61 9.41
N MET A 111 8.90 1.91 8.67
CA MET A 111 9.27 2.23 7.30
C MET A 111 8.64 1.24 6.35
N GLY A 112 8.31 1.70 5.16
CA GLY A 112 7.77 0.85 4.12
C GLY A 112 8.34 1.18 2.75
N VAL A 113 8.45 0.16 1.91
CA VAL A 113 8.82 0.30 0.52
C VAL A 113 7.72 -0.25 -0.36
N ILE A 114 7.51 0.39 -1.51
CA ILE A 114 6.48 0.01 -2.47
C ILE A 114 7.15 -0.44 -3.75
N ASP A 115 6.82 -1.66 -4.17
CA ASP A 115 7.22 -2.20 -5.46
C ASP A 115 5.97 -2.51 -6.31
N VAL A 116 6.12 -2.49 -7.63
CA VAL A 116 5.09 -2.87 -8.59
C VAL A 116 5.58 -4.00 -9.48
N LEU A 117 4.73 -5.00 -9.67
CA LEU A 117 4.92 -6.06 -10.65
C LEU A 117 4.24 -5.66 -11.96
N ASP A 118 5.02 -5.59 -13.03
CA ASP A 118 4.47 -5.58 -14.37
C ASP A 118 4.32 -7.02 -14.86
N HIS A 119 3.06 -7.48 -14.98
CA HIS A 119 2.76 -8.85 -15.40
C HIS A 119 3.19 -9.18 -16.83
N ARG A 120 3.42 -8.17 -17.68
CA ARG A 120 3.93 -8.35 -19.04
C ARG A 120 5.41 -8.75 -19.05
N THR A 121 6.17 -8.21 -18.10
CA THR A 121 7.62 -8.47 -18.00
C THR A 121 7.98 -9.46 -16.91
N GLY A 122 7.09 -9.65 -15.92
CA GLY A 122 7.35 -10.45 -14.72
C GLY A 122 8.35 -9.80 -13.75
N ALA A 123 8.70 -8.53 -13.95
CA ALA A 123 9.68 -7.82 -13.13
C ALA A 123 9.01 -6.99 -12.03
N TRP A 124 9.63 -6.99 -10.85
CA TRP A 124 9.32 -6.07 -9.76
C TRP A 124 10.19 -4.81 -9.86
N GLU A 125 9.57 -3.66 -9.72
CA GLU A 125 10.22 -2.36 -9.75
C GLU A 125 9.92 -1.60 -8.47
N ARG A 126 10.93 -1.05 -7.79
CA ARG A 126 10.76 -0.13 -6.68
C ARG A 126 10.20 1.20 -7.19
N ILE A 127 9.08 1.64 -6.61
CA ILE A 127 8.42 2.87 -7.02
C ILE A 127 8.24 3.88 -5.89
N GLY A 128 8.52 3.50 -4.65
CA GLY A 128 8.35 4.45 -3.55
C GLY A 128 8.77 3.93 -2.18
N GLU A 129 8.75 4.88 -1.23
CA GLU A 129 9.06 4.69 0.18
C GLU A 129 8.10 5.53 1.02
N ILE A 130 7.69 5.01 2.18
CA ILE A 130 6.79 5.68 3.12
C ILE A 130 7.26 5.41 4.55
#